data_724511eb84d6c050c8a2f91ae9cf7648
#
_entry.id   724511eb84d6c050c8a2f91ae9cf7648
#
_cell.length_a   1.000
_cell.length_b   1.000
_cell.length_c   1.000
_cell.angle_alpha   90.00
_cell.angle_beta   90.00
_cell.angle_gamma   90.00
#
_symmetry.space_group_name_H-M   'P 1'
#
loop_
_entity.id
_entity.type
_entity.pdbx_description
1 polymer ?
#
loop_
_entity_poly.entity_id
_entity_poly.type
_entity_poly.pdbx_seq_one_letter_code
_entity_poly.pdbx_strand_id
1 'polypeptide(L)'
;MARKQSISKESLLDQAVKIAEEQGILAVTSRSVAQAAGCSIQPVFSHFPTMEELRKQTFLHACQIVEKEYMGDIQQEEDGFDSTIRRILGLARSKPNLYKLCYLSGNDYSVGPENPSMAFQSNRMFLQRLQAESGLDIYTCQDIFMRSLMMIYGIATMICVNGVECSDDMAREMIHRTLGDMIFAASAKNIS
;
A
#
# COMPACT_ATOMS: atom_id res chain seq x y z
N MET A 1 -42.07 -15.15 -8.03
CA MET A 1 -40.90 -15.37 -7.15
C MET A 1 -39.76 -14.49 -7.63
N ALA A 2 -39.39 -13.49 -6.90
CA ALA A 2 -38.25 -12.62 -7.28
C ALA A 2 -36.96 -13.47 -7.25
N ARG A 3 -36.25 -13.48 -8.36
CA ARG A 3 -34.93 -14.13 -8.50
C ARG A 3 -33.97 -13.43 -7.53
N LYS A 4 -33.56 -14.12 -6.46
CA LYS A 4 -32.59 -13.63 -5.48
C LYS A 4 -31.33 -13.27 -6.27
N GLN A 5 -31.03 -11.99 -6.38
CA GLN A 5 -29.84 -11.49 -7.09
C GLN A 5 -28.62 -12.14 -6.42
N SER A 6 -27.84 -12.91 -7.16
CA SER A 6 -26.62 -13.52 -6.63
C SER A 6 -25.63 -12.40 -6.31
N ILE A 7 -25.20 -12.31 -5.07
CA ILE A 7 -24.21 -11.33 -4.63
C ILE A 7 -22.88 -11.68 -5.31
N SER A 8 -22.25 -10.68 -5.94
CA SER A 8 -20.99 -10.89 -6.63
C SER A 8 -19.82 -11.03 -5.63
N LYS A 9 -18.76 -11.70 -6.07
CA LYS A 9 -17.50 -11.81 -5.32
C LYS A 9 -16.94 -10.45 -4.96
N GLU A 10 -16.95 -9.51 -5.90
CA GLU A 10 -16.45 -8.15 -5.74
C GLU A 10 -17.24 -7.39 -4.66
N SER A 11 -18.57 -7.45 -4.68
CA SER A 11 -19.39 -6.83 -3.65
C SER A 11 -19.11 -7.37 -2.24
N LEU A 12 -18.80 -8.66 -2.12
CA LEU A 12 -18.40 -9.26 -0.84
C LEU A 12 -17.02 -8.76 -0.40
N LEU A 13 -16.08 -8.62 -1.35
CA LEU A 13 -14.74 -8.08 -1.07
C LEU A 13 -14.80 -6.61 -0.66
N ASP A 14 -15.65 -5.79 -1.29
CA ASP A 14 -15.86 -4.39 -0.88
C ASP A 14 -16.33 -4.30 0.59
N GLN A 15 -17.27 -5.17 1.00
CA GLN A 15 -17.70 -5.21 2.39
C GLN A 15 -16.57 -5.71 3.32
N ALA A 16 -15.79 -6.70 2.88
CA ALA A 16 -14.68 -7.22 3.64
C ALA A 16 -13.57 -6.16 3.87
N VAL A 17 -13.26 -5.35 2.85
CA VAL A 17 -12.29 -4.24 2.97
C VAL A 17 -12.81 -3.16 3.92
N LYS A 18 -14.10 -2.79 3.87
CA LYS A 18 -14.70 -1.85 4.83
C LYS A 18 -14.57 -2.34 6.27
N ILE A 19 -14.86 -3.62 6.52
CA ILE A 19 -14.69 -4.22 7.85
C ILE A 19 -13.22 -4.18 8.27
N ALA A 20 -12.30 -4.51 7.36
CA ALA A 20 -10.87 -4.47 7.65
C ALA A 20 -10.37 -3.04 7.94
N GLU A 21 -10.89 -2.04 7.24
CA GLU A 21 -10.58 -0.62 7.45
C GLU A 21 -11.07 -0.13 8.81
N GLU A 22 -12.29 -0.50 9.21
CA GLU A 22 -12.89 -0.05 10.47
C GLU A 22 -12.35 -0.79 11.69
N GLN A 23 -12.17 -2.12 11.57
CA GLN A 23 -11.97 -3.02 12.73
C GLN A 23 -10.71 -3.89 12.61
N GLY A 24 -9.97 -3.79 11.50
CA GLY A 24 -8.79 -4.61 11.21
C GLY A 24 -9.14 -5.94 10.56
N ILE A 25 -8.11 -6.58 9.95
CA ILE A 25 -8.29 -7.81 9.13
C ILE A 25 -8.84 -8.99 9.93
N LEU A 26 -8.59 -9.07 11.23
CA LEU A 26 -9.09 -10.16 12.08
C LEU A 26 -10.61 -10.12 12.26
N ALA A 27 -11.24 -8.95 12.11
CA ALA A 27 -12.70 -8.80 12.13
C ALA A 27 -13.37 -9.29 10.84
N VAL A 28 -12.61 -9.52 9.77
CA VAL A 28 -13.10 -10.09 8.51
C VAL A 28 -13.35 -11.58 8.72
N THR A 29 -14.62 -11.92 8.83
CA THR A 29 -15.13 -13.29 8.97
C THR A 29 -16.26 -13.53 7.98
N SER A 30 -16.55 -14.80 7.65
CA SER A 30 -17.67 -15.13 6.77
C SER A 30 -19.00 -14.58 7.30
N ARG A 31 -19.16 -14.52 8.64
CA ARG A 31 -20.35 -13.99 9.28
C ARG A 31 -20.44 -12.48 9.20
N SER A 32 -19.35 -11.75 9.51
CA SER A 32 -19.34 -10.28 9.42
C SER A 32 -19.54 -9.79 8.00
N VAL A 33 -18.91 -10.44 7.01
CA VAL A 33 -19.07 -10.12 5.58
C VAL A 33 -20.50 -10.40 5.12
N ALA A 34 -21.08 -11.56 5.46
CA ALA A 34 -22.47 -11.88 5.12
C ALA A 34 -23.45 -10.86 5.73
N GLN A 35 -23.25 -10.47 6.98
CA GLN A 35 -24.07 -9.47 7.66
C GLN A 35 -23.96 -8.11 6.97
N ALA A 36 -22.75 -7.63 6.67
CA ALA A 36 -22.52 -6.35 5.99
C ALA A 36 -23.10 -6.35 4.57
N ALA A 37 -23.05 -7.49 3.88
CA ALA A 37 -23.59 -7.64 2.53
C ALA A 37 -25.11 -7.90 2.50
N GLY A 38 -25.78 -7.99 3.66
CA GLY A 38 -27.22 -8.27 3.74
C GLY A 38 -27.62 -9.65 3.20
N CYS A 39 -26.76 -10.64 3.30
CA CYS A 39 -26.99 -11.99 2.77
C CYS A 39 -26.80 -13.10 3.82
N SER A 40 -27.15 -14.35 3.44
CA SER A 40 -26.77 -15.52 4.23
C SER A 40 -25.27 -15.81 4.08
N ILE A 41 -24.73 -16.65 4.96
CA ILE A 41 -23.31 -17.02 4.95
C ILE A 41 -22.92 -17.89 3.73
N GLN A 42 -23.89 -18.56 3.11
CA GLN A 42 -23.67 -19.51 2.02
C GLN A 42 -23.00 -18.88 0.77
N PRO A 43 -23.40 -17.69 0.27
CA PRO A 43 -22.70 -17.01 -0.81
C PRO A 43 -21.23 -16.70 -0.48
N VAL A 44 -20.91 -16.37 0.77
CA VAL A 44 -19.54 -16.11 1.19
C VAL A 44 -18.70 -17.39 1.06
N PHE A 45 -19.16 -18.50 1.58
CA PHE A 45 -18.47 -19.80 1.43
C PHE A 45 -18.38 -20.30 -0.02
N SER A 46 -19.36 -19.95 -0.86
CA SER A 46 -19.31 -20.31 -2.29
C SER A 46 -18.19 -19.60 -3.03
N HIS A 47 -17.85 -18.36 -2.63
CA HIS A 47 -16.78 -17.57 -3.23
C HIS A 47 -15.43 -17.74 -2.53
N PHE A 48 -15.45 -18.00 -1.23
CA PHE A 48 -14.26 -18.11 -0.37
C PHE A 48 -14.38 -19.37 0.50
N PRO A 49 -13.86 -20.51 0.04
CA PRO A 49 -14.02 -21.79 0.73
C PRO A 49 -13.41 -21.81 2.14
N THR A 50 -12.38 -20.98 2.39
CA THR A 50 -11.70 -20.88 3.69
C THR A 50 -11.62 -19.44 4.19
N MET A 51 -11.42 -19.27 5.48
CA MET A 51 -11.18 -17.96 6.07
C MET A 51 -9.86 -17.34 5.62
N GLU A 52 -8.86 -18.18 5.37
CA GLU A 52 -7.57 -17.76 4.83
C GLU A 52 -7.75 -17.17 3.42
N GLU A 53 -8.47 -17.86 2.55
CA GLU A 53 -8.77 -17.37 1.21
C GLU A 53 -9.56 -16.07 1.24
N LEU A 54 -10.57 -15.95 2.10
CA LEU A 54 -11.32 -14.70 2.28
C LEU A 54 -10.39 -13.53 2.66
N ARG A 55 -9.54 -13.72 3.66
CA ARG A 55 -8.61 -12.67 4.11
C ARG A 55 -7.54 -12.35 3.08
N LYS A 56 -6.99 -13.35 2.40
CA LYS A 56 -6.05 -13.16 1.29
C LYS A 56 -6.67 -12.34 0.17
N GLN A 57 -7.87 -12.69 -0.27
CA GLN A 57 -8.56 -11.93 -1.32
C GLN A 57 -8.94 -10.52 -0.84
N THR A 58 -9.31 -10.35 0.43
CA THR A 58 -9.55 -9.03 1.03
C THR A 58 -8.28 -8.17 1.00
N PHE A 59 -7.13 -8.74 1.36
CA PHE A 59 -5.84 -8.05 1.27
C PHE A 59 -5.52 -7.62 -0.17
N LEU A 60 -5.64 -8.53 -1.14
CA LEU A 60 -5.38 -8.21 -2.54
C LEU A 60 -6.30 -7.12 -3.07
N HIS A 61 -7.58 -7.18 -2.70
CA HIS A 61 -8.57 -6.16 -3.10
C HIS A 61 -8.30 -4.81 -2.43
N ALA A 62 -7.90 -4.81 -1.16
CA ALA A 62 -7.47 -3.59 -0.45
C ALA A 62 -6.25 -2.95 -1.12
N CYS A 63 -5.26 -3.73 -1.55
CA CYS A 63 -4.11 -3.23 -2.30
C CYS A 63 -4.52 -2.59 -3.63
N GLN A 64 -5.48 -3.18 -4.35
CA GLN A 64 -6.01 -2.60 -5.59
C GLN A 64 -6.73 -1.27 -5.35
N ILE A 65 -7.51 -1.16 -4.26
CA ILE A 65 -8.16 0.10 -3.86
C ILE A 65 -7.11 1.15 -3.53
N VAL A 66 -6.09 0.81 -2.73
CA VAL A 66 -5.01 1.73 -2.38
C VAL A 66 -4.27 2.20 -3.63
N GLU A 67 -3.93 1.30 -4.54
CA GLU A 67 -3.26 1.67 -5.80
C GLU A 67 -4.13 2.63 -6.62
N LYS A 68 -5.42 2.33 -6.77
CA LYS A 68 -6.33 3.12 -7.60
C LYS A 68 -6.70 4.46 -6.97
N GLU A 69 -7.07 4.47 -5.69
CA GLU A 69 -7.67 5.65 -5.04
C GLU A 69 -6.62 6.55 -4.37
N TYR A 70 -5.55 5.96 -3.87
CA TYR A 70 -4.53 6.69 -3.11
C TYR A 70 -3.23 6.90 -3.89
N MET A 71 -2.87 5.97 -4.80
CA MET A 71 -1.62 6.05 -5.57
C MET A 71 -1.83 6.32 -7.06
N GLY A 72 -3.09 6.29 -7.56
CA GLY A 72 -3.43 6.52 -8.96
C GLY A 72 -3.00 7.89 -9.49
N ASP A 73 -2.75 7.97 -10.80
CA ASP A 73 -2.42 9.18 -11.60
C ASP A 73 -1.17 9.99 -11.19
N ILE A 74 -0.24 9.39 -10.44
CA ILE A 74 1.09 9.98 -10.22
C ILE A 74 1.80 10.29 -11.55
N GLN A 75 1.40 9.63 -12.64
CA GLN A 75 1.93 9.85 -14.00
C GLN A 75 1.69 11.27 -14.54
N GLN A 76 0.70 11.98 -14.03
CA GLN A 76 0.33 13.32 -14.48
C GLN A 76 0.85 14.43 -13.55
N GLU A 77 1.44 14.06 -12.40
CA GLU A 77 1.95 15.03 -11.46
C GLU A 77 3.45 15.30 -11.72
N GLU A 78 3.82 16.58 -11.88
CA GLU A 78 5.21 17.01 -12.02
C GLU A 78 6.08 16.57 -10.84
N ASP A 79 5.47 16.48 -9.63
CA ASP A 79 6.11 16.10 -8.36
C ASP A 79 5.79 14.65 -7.94
N GLY A 80 5.91 13.66 -8.82
CA GLY A 80 5.47 12.28 -8.56
C GLY A 80 6.03 11.64 -7.28
N PHE A 81 7.28 11.99 -6.88
CA PHE A 81 7.87 11.47 -5.65
C PHE A 81 7.26 12.10 -4.40
N ASP A 82 7.12 13.42 -4.37
CA ASP A 82 6.48 14.16 -3.28
C ASP A 82 5.01 13.78 -3.11
N SER A 83 4.34 13.56 -4.21
CA SER A 83 2.97 13.07 -4.21
C SER A 83 2.87 11.68 -3.57
N THR A 84 3.80 10.78 -3.89
CA THR A 84 3.88 9.45 -3.27
C THR A 84 4.09 9.56 -1.75
N ILE A 85 5.02 10.41 -1.29
CA ILE A 85 5.25 10.63 0.13
C ILE A 85 3.96 11.11 0.82
N ARG A 86 3.35 12.19 0.33
CA ARG A 86 2.10 12.74 0.89
C ARG A 86 0.98 11.72 0.96
N ARG A 87 0.81 10.91 -0.10
CA ARG A 87 -0.25 9.90 -0.18
C ARG A 87 -0.04 8.77 0.82
N ILE A 88 1.18 8.25 0.97
CA ILE A 88 1.51 7.21 1.95
C ILE A 88 1.31 7.73 3.38
N LEU A 89 1.80 8.94 3.69
CA LEU A 89 1.62 9.54 5.02
C LEU A 89 0.15 9.88 5.28
N GLY A 90 -0.56 10.39 4.29
CA GLY A 90 -1.99 10.67 4.35
C GLY A 90 -2.82 9.40 4.62
N LEU A 91 -2.50 8.30 3.95
CA LEU A 91 -3.13 6.99 4.19
C LEU A 91 -2.86 6.51 5.62
N ALA A 92 -1.61 6.60 6.08
CA ALA A 92 -1.23 6.18 7.43
C ALA A 92 -1.98 6.96 8.54
N ARG A 93 -2.30 8.24 8.30
CA ARG A 93 -3.06 9.10 9.23
C ARG A 93 -4.57 8.86 9.14
N SER A 94 -5.12 8.88 7.93
CA SER A 94 -6.56 8.87 7.71
C SER A 94 -7.18 7.48 7.77
N LYS A 95 -6.44 6.45 7.38
CA LYS A 95 -6.89 5.08 7.23
C LYS A 95 -5.87 4.08 7.86
N PRO A 96 -5.58 4.19 9.18
CA PRO A 96 -4.50 3.44 9.81
C PRO A 96 -4.64 1.92 9.68
N ASN A 97 -5.85 1.37 9.74
CA ASN A 97 -6.05 -0.07 9.57
C ASN A 97 -5.83 -0.53 8.13
N LEU A 98 -6.19 0.31 7.14
CA LEU A 98 -5.92 0.02 5.74
C LEU A 98 -4.42 0.09 5.44
N TYR A 99 -3.72 1.10 6.01
CA TYR A 99 -2.26 1.19 5.95
C TYR A 99 -1.61 -0.06 6.59
N LYS A 100 -2.04 -0.44 7.81
CA LYS A 100 -1.54 -1.66 8.47
C LYS A 100 -1.78 -2.91 7.64
N LEU A 101 -2.97 -3.03 7.05
CA LEU A 101 -3.31 -4.18 6.20
C LEU A 101 -2.37 -4.28 4.99
N CYS A 102 -2.16 -3.18 4.27
CA CYS A 102 -1.40 -3.21 3.01
C CYS A 102 0.13 -3.21 3.21
N TYR A 103 0.63 -2.58 4.29
CA TYR A 103 2.07 -2.32 4.45
C TYR A 103 2.71 -2.95 5.70
N LEU A 104 1.93 -3.27 6.74
CA LEU A 104 2.48 -3.80 7.99
C LEU A 104 1.98 -5.20 8.35
N SER A 105 1.00 -5.72 7.61
CA SER A 105 0.52 -7.06 7.91
C SER A 105 1.60 -8.08 7.59
N GLY A 106 2.31 -8.52 8.61
CA GLY A 106 3.27 -9.63 8.55
C GLY A 106 2.57 -10.99 8.41
N ASN A 107 1.47 -11.03 7.68
CA ASN A 107 0.77 -12.25 7.33
C ASN A 107 1.41 -12.86 6.08
N ASP A 108 1.15 -14.14 5.86
CA ASP A 108 1.67 -14.93 4.73
C ASP A 108 1.32 -14.34 3.33
N TYR A 109 0.54 -13.24 3.29
CA TYR A 109 0.10 -12.59 2.07
C TYR A 109 1.07 -11.51 1.57
N SER A 110 1.92 -10.98 2.45
CA SER A 110 2.73 -9.78 2.19
C SER A 110 4.22 -10.06 1.93
N VAL A 111 4.68 -11.29 2.06
CA VAL A 111 6.11 -11.63 2.07
C VAL A 111 6.57 -12.15 0.71
N GLY A 112 7.50 -11.43 0.08
CA GLY A 112 8.20 -11.85 -1.12
C GLY A 112 8.24 -10.79 -2.22
N PRO A 113 9.04 -11.00 -3.27
CA PRO A 113 9.12 -10.10 -4.42
C PRO A 113 7.78 -9.94 -5.17
N GLU A 114 6.81 -10.82 -4.90
CA GLU A 114 5.46 -10.78 -5.43
C GLU A 114 4.49 -9.98 -4.55
N ASN A 115 4.96 -9.33 -3.46
CA ASN A 115 4.12 -8.50 -2.62
C ASN A 115 3.49 -7.37 -3.48
N PRO A 116 2.14 -7.29 -3.59
CA PRO A 116 1.48 -6.27 -4.39
C PRO A 116 1.88 -4.84 -3.99
N SER A 117 2.18 -4.59 -2.71
CA SER A 117 2.62 -3.27 -2.24
C SER A 117 3.97 -2.84 -2.82
N MET A 118 4.84 -3.80 -3.17
CA MET A 118 6.13 -3.54 -3.83
C MET A 118 6.00 -3.46 -5.36
N ALA A 119 4.91 -3.98 -5.91
CA ALA A 119 4.64 -4.00 -7.34
C ALA A 119 3.78 -2.82 -7.82
N PHE A 120 3.42 -1.90 -6.93
CA PHE A 120 2.60 -0.74 -7.28
C PHE A 120 3.24 0.08 -8.40
N GLN A 121 2.40 0.57 -9.30
CA GLN A 121 2.82 1.34 -10.49
C GLN A 121 3.71 2.54 -10.11
N SER A 122 3.37 3.24 -9.02
CA SER A 122 4.11 4.36 -8.47
C SER A 122 5.57 4.03 -8.15
N ASN A 123 5.84 2.84 -7.60
CA ASN A 123 7.19 2.41 -7.26
C ASN A 123 8.07 2.22 -8.50
N ARG A 124 7.51 1.64 -9.56
CA ARG A 124 8.23 1.47 -10.83
C ARG A 124 8.57 2.80 -11.49
N MET A 125 7.65 3.73 -11.45
CA MET A 125 7.84 5.05 -12.04
C MET A 125 8.91 5.86 -11.30
N PHE A 126 8.90 5.83 -9.98
CA PHE A 126 9.96 6.46 -9.19
C PHE A 126 11.34 5.92 -9.58
N LEU A 127 11.48 4.59 -9.67
CA LEU A 127 12.74 3.96 -10.04
C LEU A 127 13.22 4.39 -11.44
N GLN A 128 12.30 4.43 -12.42
CA GLN A 128 12.62 4.89 -13.78
C GLN A 128 13.05 6.35 -13.82
N ARG A 129 12.38 7.23 -13.08
CA ARG A 129 12.76 8.65 -12.96
C ARG A 129 14.11 8.81 -12.30
N LEU A 130 14.33 8.13 -11.17
CA LEU A 130 15.61 8.17 -10.46
C LEU A 130 16.77 7.81 -11.39
N GLN A 131 16.63 6.75 -12.20
CA GLN A 131 17.64 6.34 -13.16
C GLN A 131 17.85 7.39 -14.25
N ALA A 132 16.78 7.93 -14.82
CA ALA A 132 16.85 8.93 -15.89
C ALA A 132 17.51 10.25 -15.42
N GLU A 133 17.20 10.70 -14.21
CA GLU A 133 17.66 11.97 -13.67
C GLU A 133 19.07 11.90 -13.08
N SER A 134 19.43 10.79 -12.43
CA SER A 134 20.73 10.64 -11.76
C SER A 134 21.84 10.13 -12.68
N GLY A 135 21.50 9.44 -13.78
CA GLY A 135 22.45 8.75 -14.64
C GLY A 135 23.16 7.57 -13.99
N LEU A 136 22.73 7.15 -12.80
CA LEU A 136 23.30 6.02 -12.06
C LEU A 136 22.88 4.68 -12.70
N ASP A 137 23.69 3.64 -12.45
CA ASP A 137 23.31 2.30 -12.90
C ASP A 137 22.08 1.76 -12.16
N ILE A 138 21.43 0.77 -12.76
CA ILE A 138 20.14 0.26 -12.26
C ILE A 138 20.25 -0.36 -10.86
N TYR A 139 21.34 -0.99 -10.51
CA TYR A 139 21.51 -1.63 -9.20
C TYR A 139 21.67 -0.59 -8.10
N THR A 140 22.42 0.47 -8.38
CA THR A 140 22.57 1.63 -7.48
C THR A 140 21.21 2.34 -7.31
N CYS A 141 20.44 2.54 -8.37
CA CYS A 141 19.10 3.11 -8.29
C CYS A 141 18.15 2.24 -7.47
N GLN A 142 18.22 0.92 -7.59
CA GLN A 142 17.41 0.00 -6.79
C GLN A 142 17.78 0.06 -5.30
N ASP A 143 19.05 0.16 -4.94
CA ASP A 143 19.49 0.32 -3.55
C ASP A 143 18.98 1.64 -2.95
N ILE A 144 19.14 2.75 -3.66
CA ILE A 144 18.63 4.06 -3.25
C ILE A 144 17.10 4.02 -3.11
N PHE A 145 16.39 3.43 -4.06
CA PHE A 145 14.95 3.26 -4.02
C PHE A 145 14.49 2.47 -2.78
N MET A 146 15.13 1.34 -2.49
CA MET A 146 14.77 0.52 -1.33
C MET A 146 14.99 1.26 -0.02
N ARG A 147 16.09 1.99 0.13
CA ARG A 147 16.36 2.81 1.32
C ARG A 147 15.34 3.94 1.48
N SER A 148 14.99 4.60 0.39
CA SER A 148 13.95 5.65 0.39
C SER A 148 12.60 5.10 0.80
N LEU A 149 12.21 3.94 0.29
CA LEU A 149 10.99 3.23 0.70
C LEU A 149 10.99 2.89 2.19
N MET A 150 12.08 2.32 2.69
CA MET A 150 12.20 1.98 4.12
C MET A 150 12.05 3.22 5.01
N MET A 151 12.59 4.37 4.58
CA MET A 151 12.44 5.62 5.28
C MET A 151 11.00 6.12 5.27
N ILE A 152 10.34 6.13 4.10
CA ILE A 152 8.93 6.54 3.96
C ILE A 152 8.02 5.67 4.83
N TYR A 153 8.18 4.34 4.75
CA TYR A 153 7.37 3.42 5.55
C TYR A 153 7.70 3.50 7.04
N GLY A 154 8.96 3.76 7.40
CA GLY A 154 9.35 4.01 8.79
C GLY A 154 8.62 5.21 9.38
N ILE A 155 8.62 6.35 8.69
CA ILE A 155 7.91 7.57 9.11
C ILE A 155 6.40 7.30 9.18
N ALA A 156 5.81 6.70 8.13
CA ALA A 156 4.39 6.38 8.08
C ALA A 156 3.97 5.43 9.22
N THR A 157 4.81 4.44 9.55
CA THR A 157 4.58 3.52 10.65
C THR A 157 4.63 4.23 12.01
N MET A 158 5.60 5.12 12.21
CA MET A 158 5.67 5.93 13.44
C MET A 158 4.43 6.80 13.63
N ILE A 159 3.93 7.39 12.55
CA ILE A 159 2.66 8.14 12.56
C ILE A 159 1.49 7.21 12.89
N CYS A 160 1.36 6.10 12.15
CA CYS A 160 0.20 5.20 12.23
C CYS A 160 0.10 4.41 13.55
N VAL A 161 1.24 3.98 14.09
CA VAL A 161 1.29 3.06 15.25
C VAL A 161 1.58 3.82 16.54
N ASN A 162 2.50 4.78 16.50
CA ASN A 162 3.00 5.48 17.69
C ASN A 162 2.39 6.88 17.86
N GLY A 163 1.57 7.35 16.92
CA GLY A 163 0.95 8.68 17.00
C GLY A 163 1.97 9.82 16.93
N VAL A 164 3.13 9.59 16.29
CA VAL A 164 4.15 10.63 16.16
C VAL A 164 3.62 11.74 15.26
N GLU A 165 3.66 12.98 15.76
CA GLU A 165 3.35 14.16 14.97
C GLU A 165 4.54 14.48 14.06
N CYS A 166 4.35 14.29 12.77
CA CYS A 166 5.30 14.63 11.72
C CYS A 166 4.50 15.28 10.58
N SER A 167 4.75 16.56 10.29
CA SER A 167 4.09 17.23 9.17
C SER A 167 4.59 16.69 7.83
N ASP A 168 3.81 16.92 6.75
CA ASP A 168 4.24 16.52 5.42
C ASP A 168 5.53 17.23 4.99
N ASP A 169 5.69 18.50 5.36
CA ASP A 169 6.90 19.27 5.04
C ASP A 169 8.13 18.73 5.76
N MET A 170 8.02 18.40 7.06
CA MET A 170 9.11 17.77 7.80
C MET A 170 9.51 16.42 7.20
N ALA A 171 8.54 15.57 6.91
CA ALA A 171 8.81 14.25 6.32
C ALA A 171 9.46 14.39 4.95
N ARG A 172 8.93 15.27 4.11
CA ARG A 172 9.45 15.56 2.77
C ARG A 172 10.89 16.05 2.82
N GLU A 173 11.18 17.05 3.66
CA GLU A 173 12.54 17.58 3.83
C GLU A 173 13.53 16.49 4.27
N MET A 174 13.17 15.69 5.26
CA MET A 174 14.00 14.56 5.73
C MET A 174 14.29 13.56 4.61
N ILE A 175 13.28 13.18 3.85
CA ILE A 175 13.38 12.18 2.78
C ILE A 175 14.23 12.74 1.63
N HIS A 176 13.96 13.98 1.17
CA HIS A 176 14.72 14.60 0.09
C HIS A 176 16.18 14.80 0.43
N ARG A 177 16.48 15.25 1.65
CA ARG A 177 17.86 15.41 2.11
C ARG A 177 18.59 14.07 2.07
N THR A 178 17.98 13.02 2.63
CA THR A 178 18.56 11.68 2.63
C THR A 178 18.74 11.13 1.22
N LEU A 179 17.76 11.33 0.33
CA LEU A 179 17.83 10.93 -1.07
C LEU A 179 18.99 11.64 -1.79
N GLY A 180 19.12 12.96 -1.61
CA GLY A 180 20.21 13.76 -2.17
C GLY A 180 21.58 13.29 -1.71
N ASP A 181 21.74 13.00 -0.40
CA ASP A 181 22.97 12.48 0.17
C ASP A 181 23.35 11.11 -0.43
N MET A 182 22.38 10.24 -0.63
CA MET A 182 22.59 8.92 -1.24
C MET A 182 23.01 9.03 -2.71
N ILE A 183 22.35 9.89 -3.50
CA ILE A 183 22.68 10.12 -4.90
C ILE A 183 24.09 10.72 -5.01
N PHE A 184 24.39 11.74 -4.21
CA PHE A 184 25.72 12.37 -4.18
C PHE A 184 26.84 11.37 -3.85
N ALA A 185 26.63 10.56 -2.81
CA ALA A 185 27.61 9.54 -2.41
C ALA A 185 27.81 8.47 -3.48
N ALA A 186 26.76 8.07 -4.20
CA ALA A 186 26.83 7.10 -5.30
C ALA A 186 27.57 7.68 -6.52
N SER A 187 27.26 8.93 -6.88
CA SER A 187 27.92 9.63 -8.01
C SER A 187 29.41 9.83 -7.78
N ALA A 188 29.83 10.13 -6.54
CA ALA A 188 31.24 10.28 -6.20
C ALA A 188 32.06 8.99 -6.34
N LYS A 189 31.43 7.83 -6.11
CA LYS A 189 32.10 6.52 -6.29
C LYS A 189 32.30 6.13 -7.75
N ASN A 190 31.44 6.62 -8.64
CA ASN A 190 31.55 6.32 -10.09
C ASN A 190 32.65 7.14 -10.80
N ILE A 191 33.21 8.15 -10.15
CA ILE A 191 34.27 9.03 -10.69
C ILE A 191 35.68 8.55 -10.26
N SER A 192 35.75 7.62 -9.31
CA SER A 192 37.01 7.05 -8.78
C SER A 192 37.37 5.75 -9.47
#